data_f65184eec31bb34daf5663e94ac65990
#
_entry.id   f65184eec31bb34daf5663e94ac65990
#
_cell.length_a   1.000
_cell.length_b   1.000
_cell.length_c   1.000
_cell.angle_alpha   90.00
_cell.angle_beta   90.00
_cell.angle_gamma   90.00
#
_symmetry.space_group_name_H-M   'P 1'
#
loop_
_entity.id
_entity.type
_entity.pdbx_description
1 polymer ?
#
loop_
_entity_poly.entity_id
_entity_poly.type
_entity_poly.pdbx_seq_one_letter_code
_entity_poly.pdbx_strand_id
1 'polypeptide(L)'
;SDVVQKSVTYARDMGIRVLGIVENMSEYRCPSCGAENELFEGNTEAMCEVLDLPLLGRIPFDRTLAKTFDKGQPLLDPDYPTIRKYQDIVGRIQSLLDYKKVLAEKL
;
A
#
# COMPACT_ATOMS: atom_id res chain seq x y z
N SER A 1 -11.67 -0.30 -8.92
CA SER A 1 -11.91 -1.70 -9.28
C SER A 1 -13.09 -2.26 -8.50
N ASP A 2 -13.98 -2.93 -9.22
CA ASP A 2 -15.16 -3.57 -8.60
C ASP A 2 -14.76 -4.62 -7.58
N VAL A 3 -13.70 -5.37 -7.86
CA VAL A 3 -13.23 -6.44 -6.96
C VAL A 3 -12.79 -5.85 -5.62
N VAL A 4 -12.02 -4.77 -5.66
CA VAL A 4 -11.54 -4.10 -4.45
C VAL A 4 -12.71 -3.52 -3.66
N GLN A 5 -13.64 -2.83 -4.33
CA GLN A 5 -14.80 -2.25 -3.68
C GLN A 5 -15.67 -3.31 -3.01
N LYS A 6 -15.89 -4.44 -3.68
CA LYS A 6 -16.64 -5.56 -3.12
C LYS A 6 -15.91 -6.16 -1.92
N SER A 7 -14.60 -6.28 -1.98
CA SER A 7 -13.79 -6.81 -0.88
C SER A 7 -13.88 -5.91 0.36
N VAL A 8 -13.82 -4.59 0.17
CA VAL A 8 -13.96 -3.64 1.28
C VAL A 8 -15.36 -3.73 1.89
N THR A 9 -16.38 -3.75 1.06
CA THR A 9 -17.77 -3.87 1.53
C THR A 9 -17.97 -5.15 2.32
N TYR A 10 -17.46 -6.27 1.80
CA TYR A 10 -17.54 -7.55 2.49
C TYR A 10 -16.84 -7.52 3.86
N ALA A 11 -15.64 -6.95 3.91
CA ALA A 11 -14.90 -6.82 5.18
C ALA A 11 -15.70 -6.00 6.20
N ARG A 12 -16.27 -4.87 5.76
CA ARG A 12 -17.07 -4.02 6.64
C ARG A 12 -18.34 -4.72 7.13
N ASP A 13 -18.99 -5.48 6.26
CA ASP A 13 -20.18 -6.26 6.64
C ASP A 13 -19.86 -7.34 7.67
N MET A 14 -18.64 -7.87 7.63
CA MET A 14 -18.15 -8.84 8.60
C MET A 14 -17.63 -8.21 9.90
N GLY A 15 -17.72 -6.90 10.04
CA GLY A 15 -17.22 -6.19 11.19
C GLY A 15 -15.71 -6.02 11.24
N ILE A 16 -15.04 -6.26 10.13
CA ILE A 16 -13.59 -6.10 10.01
C ILE A 16 -13.28 -4.64 9.68
N ARG A 17 -12.38 -4.05 10.47
CA ARG A 17 -11.95 -2.68 10.24
C ARG A 17 -10.99 -2.63 9.06
N VAL A 18 -11.28 -1.76 8.09
CA VAL A 18 -10.39 -1.49 6.97
C VAL A 18 -9.67 -0.18 7.24
N LEU A 19 -8.35 -0.20 7.29
CA LEU A 19 -7.54 0.98 7.63
C LEU A 19 -7.28 1.88 6.42
N GLY A 20 -7.17 1.31 5.24
CA GLY A 20 -6.82 2.05 4.04
C GLY A 20 -6.52 1.14 2.87
N ILE A 21 -6.04 1.75 1.81
CA ILE A 21 -5.72 1.06 0.56
C ILE A 21 -4.22 1.21 0.28
N VAL A 22 -3.60 0.11 -0.12
CA VAL A 22 -2.23 0.11 -0.68
C VAL A 22 -2.35 -0.31 -2.14
N GLU A 23 -1.85 0.53 -3.03
CA GLU A 23 -1.80 0.19 -4.45
C GLU A 23 -0.47 -0.50 -4.75
N ASN A 24 -0.54 -1.79 -5.04
CA ASN A 24 0.62 -2.59 -5.35
C ASN A 24 0.83 -2.65 -6.87
N MET A 25 2.09 -2.68 -7.29
CA MET A 25 2.46 -2.72 -8.72
C MET A 25 1.90 -1.53 -9.52
N SER A 26 1.83 -0.36 -8.88
CA SER A 26 1.26 0.84 -9.50
C SER A 26 2.11 1.36 -10.67
N GLU A 27 3.43 1.14 -10.59
CA GLU A 27 4.40 1.67 -11.54
C GLU A 27 5.45 0.60 -11.83
N TYR A 28 6.08 0.72 -12.99
CA TYR A 28 7.26 -0.08 -13.32
C TYR A 28 8.50 0.79 -13.24
N ARG A 29 9.46 0.36 -12.43
CA ARG A 29 10.75 1.01 -12.33
C ARG A 29 11.73 0.32 -13.25
N CYS A 30 12.24 1.06 -14.26
CA CYS A 30 13.22 0.53 -15.20
C CYS A 30 14.54 0.23 -14.47
N PRO A 31 15.06 -0.99 -14.52
CA PRO A 31 16.31 -1.33 -13.83
C PRO A 31 17.55 -0.67 -14.46
N SER A 32 17.45 -0.21 -15.70
CA SER A 32 18.59 0.41 -16.41
C SER A 32 18.72 1.90 -16.12
N CYS A 33 17.62 2.64 -16.03
CA CYS A 33 17.64 4.10 -15.90
C CYS A 33 16.91 4.62 -14.68
N GLY A 34 16.18 3.77 -13.96
CA GLY A 34 15.42 4.17 -12.78
C GLY A 34 14.13 4.92 -13.09
N ALA A 35 13.76 5.07 -14.38
CA ALA A 35 12.52 5.73 -14.74
C ALA A 35 11.31 4.94 -14.24
N GLU A 36 10.33 5.66 -13.70
CA GLU A 36 9.08 5.07 -13.23
C GLU A 36 7.98 5.32 -14.25
N ASN A 37 7.28 4.24 -14.63
CA ASN A 37 6.14 4.30 -15.54
C ASN A 37 4.94 3.63 -14.90
N GLU A 38 3.77 4.22 -15.07
CA GLU A 38 2.53 3.62 -14.59
C GLU A 38 2.22 2.37 -15.42
N LEU A 39 1.98 1.24 -14.72
CA LEU A 39 1.59 0.00 -15.36
C LEU A 39 0.10 -0.09 -15.67
N PHE A 40 -0.71 0.53 -14.81
CA PHE A 40 -2.16 0.48 -14.90
C PHE A 40 -2.72 1.88 -14.82
N GLU A 41 -3.62 2.20 -15.74
CA GLU A 41 -4.43 3.40 -15.65
C GLU A 41 -5.54 3.13 -14.65
N GLY A 42 -5.30 3.48 -13.40
CA GLY A 42 -6.28 3.31 -12.34
C GLY A 42 -6.61 4.64 -11.71
N ASN A 43 -7.84 4.79 -11.31
CA ASN A 43 -8.28 5.96 -10.54
C ASN A 43 -8.41 5.57 -9.07
N THR A 44 -7.28 5.19 -8.48
CA THR A 44 -7.23 4.72 -7.09
C THR A 44 -7.67 5.79 -6.12
N GLU A 45 -7.31 7.06 -6.37
CA GLU A 45 -7.73 8.16 -5.54
C GLU A 45 -9.24 8.30 -5.50
N ALA A 46 -9.92 8.22 -6.65
CA ALA A 46 -11.37 8.31 -6.71
C ALA A 46 -12.03 7.14 -5.98
N MET A 47 -11.48 5.94 -6.13
CA MET A 47 -11.97 4.78 -5.41
C MET A 47 -11.84 4.96 -3.89
N CYS A 48 -10.71 5.50 -3.43
CA CYS A 48 -10.50 5.78 -2.01
C CYS A 48 -11.52 6.80 -1.48
N GLU A 49 -11.84 7.82 -2.27
CA GLU A 49 -12.86 8.79 -1.88
C GLU A 49 -14.24 8.14 -1.75
N VAL A 50 -14.62 7.32 -2.72
CA VAL A 50 -15.91 6.61 -2.69
C VAL A 50 -16.00 5.69 -1.47
N LEU A 51 -14.92 5.00 -1.14
CA LEU A 51 -14.88 4.07 0.00
C LEU A 51 -14.62 4.75 1.35
N ASP A 52 -14.33 6.04 1.33
CA ASP A 52 -13.93 6.80 2.53
C ASP A 52 -12.73 6.16 3.23
N LEU A 53 -11.70 5.84 2.45
CA LEU A 53 -10.46 5.24 2.94
C LEU A 53 -9.25 6.03 2.46
N PRO A 54 -8.22 6.16 3.30
CA PRO A 54 -6.98 6.79 2.85
C PRO A 54 -6.20 5.88 1.91
N LEU A 55 -5.53 6.49 0.94
CA LEU A 55 -4.49 5.80 0.18
C LEU A 55 -3.22 5.80 1.04
N LEU A 56 -2.83 4.65 1.55
CA LEU A 56 -1.68 4.53 2.45
C LEU A 56 -0.35 4.61 1.72
N GLY A 57 -0.33 4.21 0.46
CA GLY A 57 0.85 4.33 -0.38
C GLY A 57 0.73 3.53 -1.65
N ARG A 58 1.72 3.74 -2.50
CA ARG A 58 1.86 3.03 -3.77
C ARG A 58 3.21 2.34 -3.81
N ILE A 59 3.19 1.08 -4.21
CA ILE A 59 4.40 0.28 -4.34
C ILE A 59 4.59 -0.04 -5.82
N PRO A 60 5.69 0.41 -6.44
CA PRO A 60 5.95 0.10 -7.84
C PRO A 60 6.33 -1.36 -8.01
N PHE A 61 6.13 -1.88 -9.21
CA PHE A 61 6.72 -3.17 -9.56
C PHE A 61 8.23 -2.99 -9.69
N ASP A 62 8.97 -3.70 -8.87
CA ASP A 62 10.43 -3.64 -8.83
C ASP A 62 10.99 -5.03 -9.09
N ARG A 63 11.49 -5.21 -10.29
CA ARG A 63 12.00 -6.51 -10.74
C ARG A 63 13.18 -7.00 -9.92
N THR A 64 14.07 -6.10 -9.53
CA THR A 64 15.23 -6.43 -8.71
C THR A 64 14.81 -6.95 -7.35
N LEU A 65 13.87 -6.25 -6.70
CA LEU A 65 13.35 -6.64 -5.41
C LEU A 65 12.60 -7.97 -5.49
N ALA A 66 11.78 -8.17 -6.52
CA ALA A 66 11.06 -9.41 -6.75
C ALA A 66 12.00 -10.60 -6.87
N LYS A 67 13.11 -10.44 -7.59
CA LYS A 67 14.12 -11.49 -7.74
C LYS A 67 14.79 -11.86 -6.42
N THR A 68 15.08 -10.88 -5.57
CA THR A 68 15.69 -11.16 -4.27
C THR A 68 14.72 -11.90 -3.35
N PHE A 69 13.43 -11.55 -3.38
CA PHE A 69 12.42 -12.26 -2.61
C PHE A 69 12.25 -13.71 -3.08
N ASP A 70 12.23 -13.93 -4.40
CA ASP A 70 12.13 -15.28 -4.96
C ASP A 70 13.29 -16.17 -4.54
N LYS A 71 14.46 -15.60 -4.33
CA LYS A 71 15.65 -16.34 -3.86
C LYS A 71 15.66 -16.53 -2.35
N GLY A 72 14.66 -16.04 -1.63
CA GLY A 72 14.62 -16.09 -0.18
C GLY A 72 15.64 -15.17 0.48
N GLN A 73 16.14 -14.16 -0.24
CA GLN A 73 17.13 -13.21 0.24
C GLN A 73 16.55 -11.80 0.17
N PRO A 74 15.69 -11.41 1.12
CA PRO A 74 15.05 -10.10 1.05
C PRO A 74 16.10 -8.99 1.14
N LEU A 75 15.92 -7.97 0.30
CA LEU A 75 16.73 -6.76 0.34
C LEU A 75 16.14 -5.85 1.42
N LEU A 76 16.89 -5.67 2.51
CA LEU A 76 16.44 -4.88 3.66
C LEU A 76 17.14 -3.54 3.79
N ASP A 77 17.79 -3.07 2.73
CA ASP A 77 18.49 -1.80 2.71
C ASP A 77 17.49 -0.64 2.83
N PRO A 78 17.52 0.14 3.94
CA PRO A 78 16.58 1.24 4.12
C PRO A 78 16.78 2.39 3.13
N ASP A 79 17.91 2.44 2.45
CA ASP A 79 18.16 3.46 1.42
C ASP A 79 17.64 3.05 0.04
N TYR A 80 17.23 1.80 -0.11
CA TYR A 80 16.64 1.34 -1.37
C TYR A 80 15.24 1.93 -1.55
N PRO A 81 14.95 2.63 -2.67
CA PRO A 81 13.73 3.44 -2.80
C PRO A 81 12.43 2.68 -2.56
N THR A 82 12.31 1.45 -3.06
CA THR A 82 11.07 0.67 -2.86
C THR A 82 10.93 0.26 -1.40
N ILE A 83 12.03 -0.05 -0.71
CA ILE A 83 11.98 -0.36 0.72
C ILE A 83 11.51 0.84 1.53
N ARG A 84 11.93 2.05 1.17
CA ARG A 84 11.43 3.27 1.82
C ARG A 84 9.91 3.41 1.68
N LYS A 85 9.36 3.06 0.53
CA LYS A 85 7.90 3.10 0.32
C LYS A 85 7.18 2.16 1.27
N TYR A 86 7.70 0.95 1.46
CA TYR A 86 7.17 0.03 2.47
C TYR A 86 7.23 0.61 3.88
N GLN A 87 8.36 1.20 4.24
CA GLN A 87 8.53 1.80 5.57
C GLN A 87 7.56 2.96 5.81
N ASP A 88 7.33 3.79 4.81
CA ASP A 88 6.36 4.89 4.88
C ASP A 88 4.95 4.37 5.11
N ILE A 89 4.57 3.30 4.41
CA ILE A 89 3.26 2.67 4.57
C ILE A 89 3.10 2.10 5.98
N VAL A 90 4.12 1.39 6.47
CA VAL A 90 4.11 0.84 7.84
C VAL A 90 3.95 1.97 8.87
N GLY A 91 4.68 3.08 8.69
CA GLY A 91 4.56 4.24 9.57
C GLY A 91 3.15 4.82 9.59
N ARG A 92 2.51 4.91 8.43
CA ARG A 92 1.12 5.39 8.34
C ARG A 92 0.14 4.45 9.03
N ILE A 93 0.32 3.13 8.86
CA ILE A 93 -0.51 2.13 9.53
C ILE A 93 -0.36 2.25 11.05
N GLN A 94 0.86 2.37 11.54
CA GLN A 94 1.13 2.54 12.97
C GLN A 94 0.45 3.79 13.52
N SER A 95 0.54 4.91 12.80
CA SER A 95 -0.11 6.16 13.20
C SER A 95 -1.63 6.01 13.30
N LEU A 96 -2.25 5.32 12.36
CA LEU A 96 -3.69 5.07 12.38
C LEU A 96 -4.09 4.20 13.57
N LEU A 97 -3.32 3.17 13.86
CA LEU A 97 -3.59 2.27 14.98
C LEU A 97 -3.43 3.01 16.33
N ASP A 98 -2.39 3.79 16.48
CA ASP A 98 -2.15 4.57 17.69
C ASP A 98 -3.25 5.61 17.94
N TYR A 99 -3.69 6.30 16.88
CA TYR A 99 -4.77 7.26 16.95
C TYR A 99 -6.07 6.58 17.45
N LYS A 100 -6.39 5.42 16.89
CA LYS A 100 -7.59 4.69 17.28
C LYS A 100 -7.51 4.16 18.70
N LYS A 101 -6.33 3.75 19.15
CA LYS A 101 -6.10 3.33 20.53
C LYS A 101 -6.34 4.48 21.49
N VAL A 102 -5.81 5.65 21.19
CA VAL A 102 -5.99 6.85 22.01
C VAL A 102 -7.48 7.22 22.11
N LEU A 103 -8.21 7.17 21.00
CA LEU A 103 -9.65 7.43 21.01
C LEU A 103 -10.41 6.42 21.87
N ALA A 104 -10.07 5.14 21.79
CA ALA A 104 -10.69 4.11 22.58
C ALA A 104 -10.45 4.30 24.09
N GLU A 105 -9.26 4.77 24.47
CA GLU A 105 -8.91 5.05 25.87
C GLU A 105 -9.66 6.26 26.43
N LYS A 106 -10.08 7.19 25.57
CA LYS A 106 -10.81 8.40 25.98
C LYS A 106 -12.32 8.20 26.09
N LEU A 107 -12.80 7.11 25.56
CA LEU A 107 -14.21 6.78 25.61
C LEU A 107 -14.53 5.88 26.81
#